data_6ffdfe96a8f48e4242a6fad191595378
#
_entry.id   6ffdfe96a8f48e4242a6fad191595378
#
_cell.length_a   1.000
_cell.length_b   1.000
_cell.length_c   1.000
_cell.angle_alpha   90.00
_cell.angle_beta   90.00
_cell.angle_gamma   90.00
#
_symmetry.space_group_name_H-M   'P 1'
#
loop_
_entity.id
_entity.type
_entity.pdbx_description
1 polymer ?
#
loop_
_entity_poly.entity_id
_entity_poly.type
_entity_poly.pdbx_seq_one_letter_code
_entity_poly.pdbx_strand_id
1 'polypeptide(L)'
;MENPTIAGINDFREAAVHGTPEYPMQAYINYFQWCPEHLINWHWHPEIEVTVVLDGEVEIFISNTSYKLKTGEGIFINANVMHKQSALPDGDKYPVLATICFLPDLIGDCGENLIFRKYILPITGNKALRCVKLSTENEWQKAMIDAVCK
;
A
#
# COMPACT_ATOMS: atom_id res chain seq x y z
N MET A 1 4.26 -4.18 -17.49
CA MET A 1 4.27 -3.24 -16.35
C MET A 1 5.61 -3.41 -15.66
N GLU A 2 6.46 -2.42 -15.71
CA GLU A 2 7.79 -2.50 -15.08
C GLU A 2 7.62 -2.45 -13.56
N ASN A 3 8.24 -3.39 -12.86
CA ASN A 3 8.34 -3.31 -11.41
C ASN A 3 9.10 -2.04 -11.02
N PRO A 4 8.63 -1.29 -10.02
CA PRO A 4 9.35 -0.12 -9.54
C PRO A 4 10.77 -0.51 -9.12
N THR A 5 11.76 0.17 -9.68
CA THR A 5 13.17 -0.07 -9.37
C THR A 5 13.51 0.58 -8.04
N ILE A 6 13.93 -0.21 -7.07
CA ILE A 6 14.39 0.30 -5.77
C ILE A 6 15.71 1.05 -5.97
N ALA A 7 15.75 2.32 -5.59
CA ALA A 7 16.94 3.14 -5.69
C ALA A 7 17.92 2.84 -4.55
N GLY A 8 19.10 2.35 -4.89
CA GLY A 8 20.27 2.28 -4.01
C GLY A 8 20.19 1.27 -2.86
N ILE A 9 21.31 0.62 -2.58
CA ILE A 9 21.43 -0.49 -1.60
C ILE A 9 21.22 -0.06 -0.14
N ASN A 10 21.26 1.24 0.17
CA ASN A 10 21.26 1.75 1.54
C ASN A 10 20.04 2.58 1.94
N ASP A 11 19.14 2.91 1.05
CA ASP A 11 18.01 3.82 1.35
C ASP A 11 16.64 3.14 1.27
N PHE A 12 16.49 2.06 0.51
CA PHE A 12 15.22 1.34 0.27
C PHE A 12 14.07 2.25 -0.19
N ARG A 13 14.35 3.50 -0.51
CA ARG A 13 13.35 4.39 -1.09
C ARG A 13 13.02 3.91 -2.50
N GLU A 14 11.73 3.76 -2.75
CA GLU A 14 11.26 3.41 -4.08
C GLU A 14 11.58 4.53 -5.08
N ALA A 15 12.15 4.18 -6.23
CA ALA A 15 12.46 5.15 -7.29
C ALA A 15 11.22 5.50 -8.14
N ALA A 16 10.18 4.66 -8.10
CA ALA A 16 8.95 4.91 -8.83
C ALA A 16 8.22 6.16 -8.29
N VAL A 17 7.66 6.92 -9.20
CA VAL A 17 6.77 8.04 -8.90
C VAL A 17 5.35 7.56 -9.17
N HIS A 18 4.49 7.63 -8.15
CA HIS A 18 3.09 7.21 -8.26
C HIS A 18 2.21 8.38 -8.68
N GLY A 19 1.79 8.36 -9.95
CA GLY A 19 0.96 9.43 -10.53
C GLY A 19 1.78 10.59 -11.13
N THR A 20 1.17 11.74 -11.20
CA THR A 20 1.77 12.99 -11.71
C THR A 20 1.66 14.11 -10.68
N PRO A 21 2.39 15.23 -10.83
CA PRO A 21 2.22 16.38 -9.93
C PRO A 21 0.78 16.91 -9.86
N GLU A 22 0.04 16.84 -10.97
CA GLU A 22 -1.34 17.28 -11.07
C GLU A 22 -2.33 16.26 -10.51
N TYR A 23 -1.94 14.97 -10.53
CA TYR A 23 -2.74 13.86 -10.04
C TYR A 23 -1.83 12.84 -9.33
N PRO A 24 -1.45 13.11 -8.08
CA PRO A 24 -0.46 12.32 -7.34
C PRO A 24 -1.06 11.02 -6.77
N MET A 25 -1.63 10.20 -7.64
CA MET A 25 -2.21 8.90 -7.34
C MET A 25 -1.96 7.92 -8.48
N GLN A 26 -1.71 6.67 -8.13
CA GLN A 26 -1.59 5.57 -9.08
C GLN A 26 -2.26 4.31 -8.53
N ALA A 27 -3.01 3.63 -9.38
CA ALA A 27 -3.58 2.31 -9.10
C ALA A 27 -2.80 1.22 -9.85
N TYR A 28 -2.65 0.07 -9.20
CA TYR A 28 -1.94 -1.10 -9.73
C TYR A 28 -2.77 -2.36 -9.54
N ILE A 29 -2.63 -3.30 -10.50
CA ILE A 29 -2.98 -4.70 -10.28
C ILE A 29 -1.67 -5.49 -10.30
N ASN A 30 -1.31 -6.06 -9.18
CA ASN A 30 -0.08 -6.80 -9.00
C ASN A 30 -0.35 -8.30 -9.10
N TYR A 31 0.17 -8.92 -10.16
CA TYR A 31 0.14 -10.36 -10.36
C TYR A 31 1.45 -10.95 -9.87
N PHE A 32 1.44 -11.60 -8.72
CA PHE A 32 2.67 -12.09 -8.09
C PHE A 32 3.36 -13.21 -8.88
N GLN A 33 2.64 -13.92 -9.71
CA GLN A 33 3.25 -14.89 -10.65
C GLN A 33 4.30 -14.28 -11.58
N TRP A 34 4.18 -12.96 -11.87
CA TRP A 34 5.11 -12.23 -12.74
C TRP A 34 6.10 -11.36 -11.99
N CYS A 35 5.96 -11.25 -10.67
CA CYS A 35 6.93 -10.54 -9.84
C CYS A 35 8.20 -11.38 -9.68
N PRO A 36 9.40 -10.78 -9.74
CA PRO A 36 10.65 -11.47 -9.41
C PRO A 36 10.55 -12.11 -8.02
N GLU A 37 10.97 -13.37 -7.91
CA GLU A 37 10.93 -14.13 -6.66
C GLU A 37 9.53 -14.18 -6.00
N HIS A 38 8.47 -13.79 -6.74
CA HIS A 38 7.08 -13.70 -6.26
C HIS A 38 6.93 -12.80 -5.03
N LEU A 39 7.66 -11.69 -5.01
CA LEU A 39 7.61 -10.70 -3.94
C LEU A 39 7.81 -9.27 -4.48
N ILE A 40 7.36 -8.30 -3.68
CA ILE A 40 7.74 -6.89 -3.79
C ILE A 40 8.64 -6.62 -2.58
N ASN A 41 9.94 -6.39 -2.84
CA ASN A 41 10.97 -6.37 -1.80
C ASN A 41 10.84 -5.15 -0.87
N TRP A 42 11.62 -5.11 0.18
CA TRP A 42 11.66 -4.01 1.15
C TRP A 42 11.82 -2.67 0.46
N HIS A 43 10.87 -1.76 0.72
CA HIS A 43 10.89 -0.40 0.21
C HIS A 43 10.03 0.52 1.09
N TRP A 44 10.16 1.81 0.88
CA TRP A 44 9.30 2.84 1.42
C TRP A 44 9.11 3.97 0.40
N HIS A 45 8.02 4.68 0.49
CA HIS A 45 7.67 5.82 -0.36
C HIS A 45 6.83 6.84 0.42
N PRO A 46 6.76 8.11 -0.04
CA PRO A 46 6.02 9.16 0.67
C PRO A 46 4.50 9.04 0.54
N GLU A 47 4.01 8.18 -0.34
CA GLU A 47 2.59 7.95 -0.54
C GLU A 47 2.01 7.09 0.59
N ILE A 48 0.70 7.28 0.83
CA ILE A 48 -0.14 6.31 1.51
C ILE A 48 -0.43 5.18 0.52
N GLU A 49 -0.38 3.95 0.99
CA GLU A 49 -0.77 2.77 0.22
C GLU A 49 -1.99 2.09 0.83
N VAL A 50 -2.94 1.71 -0.02
CA VAL A 50 -4.03 0.80 0.34
C VAL A 50 -4.01 -0.37 -0.62
N THR A 51 -3.77 -1.56 -0.08
CA THR A 51 -3.69 -2.81 -0.85
C THR A 51 -4.82 -3.75 -0.43
N VAL A 52 -5.46 -4.38 -1.42
CA VAL A 52 -6.53 -5.37 -1.24
C VAL A 52 -6.18 -6.65 -1.98
N VAL A 53 -6.36 -7.80 -1.35
CA VAL A 53 -6.17 -9.12 -1.97
C VAL A 53 -7.41 -9.46 -2.79
N LEU A 54 -7.26 -9.48 -4.11
CA LEU A 54 -8.33 -9.86 -5.05
C LEU A 54 -8.47 -11.37 -5.13
N ASP A 55 -7.36 -12.10 -5.10
CA ASP A 55 -7.32 -13.56 -5.12
C ASP A 55 -6.07 -14.09 -4.42
N GLY A 56 -6.17 -15.19 -3.72
CA GLY A 56 -5.08 -15.88 -3.04
C GLY A 56 -4.73 -15.33 -1.65
N GLU A 57 -3.47 -15.51 -1.26
CA GLU A 57 -2.95 -15.08 0.04
C GLU A 57 -1.57 -14.44 -0.10
N VAL A 58 -1.32 -13.43 0.73
CA VAL A 58 -0.05 -12.69 0.77
C VAL A 58 0.35 -12.43 2.23
N GLU A 59 1.64 -12.37 2.48
CA GLU A 59 2.19 -11.89 3.75
C GLU A 59 2.82 -10.51 3.55
N ILE A 60 2.32 -9.53 4.29
CA ILE A 60 2.81 -8.14 4.27
C ILE A 60 3.65 -7.92 5.52
N PHE A 61 4.90 -7.55 5.33
CA PHE A 61 5.85 -7.23 6.40
C PHE A 61 5.90 -5.71 6.58
N ILE A 62 5.65 -5.26 7.80
CA ILE A 62 5.73 -3.86 8.20
C ILE A 62 6.78 -3.74 9.30
N SER A 63 7.96 -3.25 8.94
CA SER A 63 9.11 -3.21 9.86
C SER A 63 9.41 -4.60 10.44
N ASN A 64 9.13 -4.84 11.72
CA ASN A 64 9.38 -6.11 12.42
C ASN A 64 8.11 -6.94 12.68
N THR A 65 6.98 -6.60 12.06
CA THR A 65 5.70 -7.30 12.20
C THR A 65 5.24 -7.78 10.83
N SER A 66 4.51 -8.89 10.77
CA SER A 66 3.89 -9.33 9.53
C SER A 66 2.38 -9.59 9.70
N TYR A 67 1.67 -9.47 8.57
CA TYR A 67 0.23 -9.64 8.47
C TYR A 67 -0.07 -10.57 7.30
N LYS A 68 -0.73 -11.70 7.58
CA LYS A 68 -1.26 -12.56 6.53
C LYS A 68 -2.64 -12.04 6.12
N LEU A 69 -2.81 -11.85 4.81
CA LEU A 69 -4.04 -11.39 4.19
C LEU A 69 -4.49 -12.41 3.17
N LYS A 70 -5.79 -12.64 3.13
CA LYS A 70 -6.47 -13.51 2.15
C LYS A 70 -7.45 -12.71 1.31
N THR A 71 -7.96 -13.34 0.27
CA THR A 71 -8.97 -12.76 -0.62
C THR A 71 -10.06 -12.01 0.15
N GLY A 72 -10.29 -10.76 -0.23
CA GLY A 72 -11.26 -9.84 0.38
C GLY A 72 -10.74 -9.04 1.59
N GLU A 73 -9.55 -9.34 2.08
CA GLU A 73 -8.88 -8.54 3.10
C GLU A 73 -7.93 -7.52 2.47
N GLY A 74 -7.57 -6.49 3.23
CA GLY A 74 -6.64 -5.46 2.78
C GLY A 74 -5.77 -4.92 3.90
N ILE A 75 -4.94 -3.95 3.54
CA ILE A 75 -4.10 -3.22 4.49
C ILE A 75 -3.93 -1.77 4.04
N PHE A 76 -4.05 -0.87 5.00
CA PHE A 76 -3.60 0.51 4.88
C PHE A 76 -2.16 0.58 5.38
N ILE A 77 -1.26 1.15 4.61
CA ILE A 77 0.14 1.42 4.98
C ILE A 77 0.35 2.92 4.95
N ASN A 78 0.81 3.47 6.06
CA ASN A 78 1.02 4.90 6.19
C ASN A 78 2.22 5.38 5.37
N ALA A 79 2.26 6.67 5.06
CA ALA A 79 3.35 7.32 4.35
C ALA A 79 4.71 7.06 5.04
N ASN A 80 5.76 6.85 4.25
CA ASN A 80 7.15 6.65 4.70
C ASN A 80 7.37 5.39 5.58
N VAL A 81 6.49 4.41 5.51
CA VAL A 81 6.62 3.16 6.28
C VAL A 81 7.33 2.10 5.45
N MET A 82 8.40 1.52 6.00
CA MET A 82 9.14 0.41 5.41
C MET A 82 8.26 -0.85 5.38
N HIS A 83 8.09 -1.43 4.20
CA HIS A 83 7.28 -2.64 4.01
C HIS A 83 7.79 -3.53 2.89
N LYS A 84 7.29 -4.77 2.89
CA LYS A 84 7.57 -5.81 1.90
C LYS A 84 6.31 -6.66 1.74
N GLN A 85 6.06 -7.14 0.52
CA GLN A 85 4.94 -8.04 0.23
C GLN A 85 5.48 -9.36 -0.34
N SER A 86 5.04 -10.48 0.19
CA SER A 86 5.50 -11.82 -0.24
C SER A 86 4.31 -12.71 -0.52
N ALA A 87 4.29 -13.33 -1.70
CA ALA A 87 3.26 -14.30 -2.04
C ALA A 87 3.25 -15.49 -1.06
N LEU A 88 2.06 -15.97 -0.74
CA LEU A 88 1.83 -17.28 -0.10
C LEU A 88 1.12 -18.17 -1.13
N PRO A 89 1.87 -18.87 -2.02
CA PRO A 89 1.27 -19.59 -3.11
C PRO A 89 0.52 -20.84 -2.63
N ASP A 90 -0.56 -21.18 -3.32
CA ASP A 90 -1.25 -22.46 -3.21
C ASP A 90 -0.97 -23.28 -4.47
N GLY A 91 0.00 -24.20 -4.38
CA GLY A 91 0.54 -24.91 -5.55
C GLY A 91 1.13 -23.91 -6.56
N ASP A 92 0.61 -23.92 -7.78
CA ASP A 92 1.03 -22.99 -8.87
C ASP A 92 0.20 -21.70 -8.91
N LYS A 93 -0.68 -21.47 -7.93
CA LYS A 93 -1.51 -20.26 -7.85
C LYS A 93 -0.83 -19.20 -7.00
N TYR A 94 -0.67 -18.03 -7.56
CA TYR A 94 -0.08 -16.86 -6.92
C TYR A 94 -1.14 -15.78 -6.68
N PRO A 95 -1.01 -14.98 -5.62
CA PRO A 95 -1.98 -13.95 -5.30
C PRO A 95 -2.01 -12.83 -6.35
N VAL A 96 -3.19 -12.20 -6.44
CA VAL A 96 -3.44 -10.99 -7.22
C VAL A 96 -3.93 -9.90 -6.26
N LEU A 97 -3.28 -8.75 -6.29
CA LEU A 97 -3.58 -7.62 -5.43
C LEU A 97 -3.96 -6.40 -6.25
N ALA A 98 -4.94 -5.64 -5.74
CA ALA A 98 -5.19 -4.26 -6.16
C ALA A 98 -4.54 -3.32 -5.16
N THR A 99 -3.78 -2.35 -5.65
CA THR A 99 -3.07 -1.38 -4.82
C THR A 99 -3.33 0.04 -5.33
N ILE A 100 -3.61 0.97 -4.42
CA ILE A 100 -3.63 2.40 -4.70
C ILE A 100 -2.57 3.08 -3.85
N CYS A 101 -1.70 3.84 -4.50
CA CYS A 101 -0.71 4.71 -3.86
C CYS A 101 -1.07 6.16 -4.16
N PHE A 102 -1.11 7.02 -3.15
CA PHE A 102 -1.38 8.45 -3.34
C PHE A 102 -0.64 9.30 -2.31
N LEU A 103 -0.19 10.49 -2.74
CA LEU A 103 0.35 11.47 -1.81
C LEU A 103 -0.75 12.01 -0.89
N PRO A 104 -0.46 12.20 0.39
CA PRO A 104 -1.42 12.79 1.34
C PRO A 104 -2.00 14.13 0.88
N ASP A 105 -1.23 14.90 0.11
CA ASP A 105 -1.61 16.20 -0.45
C ASP A 105 -2.79 16.11 -1.45
N LEU A 106 -3.08 14.91 -1.97
CA LEU A 106 -4.26 14.69 -2.83
C LEU A 106 -5.57 15.02 -2.10
N ILE A 107 -5.64 14.80 -0.78
CA ILE A 107 -6.85 15.02 0.02
C ILE A 107 -6.94 16.46 0.52
N GLY A 108 -5.87 17.21 0.43
CA GLY A 108 -5.84 18.61 0.82
C GLY A 108 -4.44 19.17 0.71
N ASP A 109 -4.32 20.34 0.10
CA ASP A 109 -3.05 21.01 -0.09
C ASP A 109 -2.32 21.20 1.23
N CYS A 110 -1.05 20.81 1.26
CA CYS A 110 -0.24 20.83 2.48
C CYS A 110 0.00 22.28 2.95
N GLY A 111 -0.34 22.55 4.18
CA GLY A 111 0.05 23.76 4.90
C GLY A 111 -1.10 24.55 5.52
N GLU A 112 -2.06 25.05 4.77
CA GLU A 112 -3.12 25.90 5.30
C GLU A 112 -4.53 25.29 5.24
N ASN A 113 -4.69 24.16 4.55
CA ASN A 113 -5.99 23.51 4.42
C ASN A 113 -6.43 22.87 5.75
N LEU A 114 -7.60 23.30 6.23
CA LEU A 114 -8.16 22.81 7.49
C LEU A 114 -8.41 21.29 7.46
N ILE A 115 -8.81 20.73 6.31
CA ILE A 115 -9.06 19.29 6.14
C ILE A 115 -7.76 18.52 6.31
N PHE A 116 -6.68 18.95 5.65
CA PHE A 116 -5.37 18.33 5.79
C PHE A 116 -4.89 18.35 7.24
N ARG A 117 -4.93 19.52 7.89
CA ARG A 117 -4.47 19.67 9.28
C ARG A 117 -5.28 18.88 10.28
N LYS A 118 -6.58 18.77 10.07
CA LYS A 118 -7.50 18.12 11.01
C LYS A 118 -7.57 16.60 10.83
N TYR A 119 -7.46 16.11 9.60
CA TYR A 119 -7.74 14.69 9.30
C TYR A 119 -6.54 13.93 8.72
N ILE A 120 -5.66 14.58 7.96
CA ILE A 120 -4.56 13.90 7.28
C ILE A 120 -3.28 13.95 8.11
N LEU A 121 -2.88 15.13 8.57
CA LEU A 121 -1.66 15.30 9.34
C LEU A 121 -1.63 14.46 10.65
N PRO A 122 -2.72 14.29 11.40
CA PRO A 122 -2.73 13.40 12.56
C PRO A 122 -2.48 11.93 12.23
N ILE A 123 -2.80 11.50 11.00
CA ILE A 123 -2.53 10.14 10.51
C ILE A 123 -1.08 10.04 10.04
N THR A 124 -0.69 10.86 9.07
CA THR A 124 0.63 10.77 8.43
C THR A 124 1.78 11.17 9.37
N GLY A 125 1.53 12.06 10.31
CA GLY A 125 2.48 12.48 11.34
C GLY A 125 2.57 11.53 12.54
N ASN A 126 1.68 10.57 12.65
CA ASN A 126 1.68 9.61 13.76
C ASN A 126 2.59 8.43 13.47
N LYS A 127 3.83 8.46 13.98
CA LYS A 127 4.81 7.38 13.79
C LYS A 127 4.42 6.05 14.44
N ALA A 128 3.47 6.04 15.37
CA ALA A 128 2.94 4.81 15.97
C ALA A 128 1.90 4.13 15.05
N LEU A 129 1.24 4.89 14.18
CA LEU A 129 0.29 4.37 13.20
C LEU A 129 1.04 4.01 11.91
N ARG A 130 1.55 2.79 11.82
CA ARG A 130 2.29 2.31 10.64
C ARG A 130 1.36 1.71 9.59
N CYS A 131 0.40 0.91 10.02
CA CYS A 131 -0.57 0.24 9.16
C CYS A 131 -1.84 -0.11 9.91
N VAL A 132 -2.89 -0.44 9.15
CA VAL A 132 -4.15 -0.99 9.67
C VAL A 132 -4.57 -2.14 8.76
N LYS A 133 -4.68 -3.35 9.31
CA LYS A 133 -5.31 -4.46 8.58
C LYS A 133 -6.80 -4.15 8.38
N LEU A 134 -7.30 -4.34 7.16
CA LEU A 134 -8.67 -4.07 6.78
C LEU A 134 -9.42 -5.37 6.57
N SER A 135 -10.64 -5.44 7.11
CA SER A 135 -11.55 -6.57 6.94
C SER A 135 -12.95 -6.09 6.56
N THR A 136 -13.76 -6.99 6.04
CA THR A 136 -15.17 -6.68 5.69
C THR A 136 -16.12 -6.68 6.88
N GLU A 137 -15.65 -7.03 8.07
CA GLU A 137 -16.46 -7.07 9.30
C GLU A 137 -16.82 -5.68 9.83
N ASN A 138 -16.03 -4.68 9.45
CA ASN A 138 -16.22 -3.29 9.87
C ASN A 138 -16.63 -2.45 8.66
N GLU A 139 -17.74 -1.70 8.79
CA GLU A 139 -18.34 -0.94 7.68
C GLU A 139 -17.39 0.05 7.00
N TRP A 140 -16.61 0.82 7.78
CA TRP A 140 -15.68 1.79 7.18
C TRP A 140 -14.49 1.11 6.49
N GLN A 141 -14.01 -0.02 7.03
CA GLN A 141 -12.95 -0.80 6.42
C GLN A 141 -13.43 -1.46 5.11
N LYS A 142 -14.66 -2.01 5.16
CA LYS A 142 -15.31 -2.53 3.96
C LYS A 142 -15.46 -1.45 2.88
N ALA A 143 -15.85 -0.24 3.26
CA ALA A 143 -15.96 0.88 2.31
C ALA A 143 -14.62 1.23 1.67
N MET A 144 -13.52 1.17 2.40
CA MET A 144 -12.16 1.35 1.85
C MET A 144 -11.82 0.23 0.86
N ILE A 145 -12.06 -1.03 1.25
CA ILE A 145 -11.81 -2.20 0.36
C ILE A 145 -12.62 -2.05 -0.93
N ASP A 146 -13.91 -1.77 -0.82
CA ASP A 146 -14.82 -1.59 -1.96
C ASP A 146 -14.36 -0.43 -2.88
N ALA A 147 -13.82 0.64 -2.32
CA ALA A 147 -13.31 1.78 -3.09
C ALA A 147 -12.06 1.43 -3.91
N VAL A 148 -11.19 0.59 -3.38
CA VAL A 148 -9.98 0.11 -4.10
C VAL A 148 -10.34 -0.86 -5.22
N CYS A 149 -11.43 -1.63 -5.05
CA CYS A 149 -11.86 -2.66 -6.02
C CYS A 149 -12.76 -2.12 -7.16
N LYS A 150 -13.15 -0.84 -7.13
CA LYS A 150 -14.00 -0.20 -8.17
C LYS A 150 -13.18 0.43 -9.28
#